data_edb2462da0a6a504029a6f4b2344cbf3
#
_entry.id   edb2462da0a6a504029a6f4b2344cbf3
#
_cell.length_a   1.000
_cell.length_b   1.000
_cell.length_c   1.000
_cell.angle_alpha   90.00
_cell.angle_beta   90.00
_cell.angle_gamma   90.00
#
_symmetry.space_group_name_H-M   'P 1'
#
loop_
_entity.id
_entity.type
_entity.pdbx_description
1 polymer ?
#
loop_
_entity_poly.entity_id
_entity_poly.type
_entity_poly.pdbx_seq_one_letter_code
_entity_poly.pdbx_strand_id
1 'polypeptide(L)'
;MTDHSEELTNILVELGADGDVSPEAVRLAMAAHPQHAMEIAAFALEWYLVQESEAQDDVPLPGADLSRLWRSAVCDPFEGKSPQELRSLAQQLDLPIAILRQICRRMIDATTIPLILIGDLARHLRIETGALFGFLELEPSLANAEYRSNQPPKASAKISFATAVRITPMSTELREKWLTLAE
;
A
#
# COMPACT_ATOMS: atom_id res chain seq x y z
N MET A 1 23.14 26.59 39.57
CA MET A 1 22.33 25.53 38.92
C MET A 1 22.71 25.33 37.45
N THR A 2 23.81 25.89 36.98
CA THR A 2 24.31 25.79 35.56
C THR A 2 25.32 24.65 35.35
N ASP A 3 25.90 24.11 36.41
CA ASP A 3 27.01 23.13 36.35
C ASP A 3 26.58 21.73 35.81
N HIS A 4 25.42 21.28 36.18
CA HIS A 4 24.91 19.91 35.84
C HIS A 4 24.54 19.73 34.36
N SER A 5 24.05 20.78 33.72
CA SER A 5 23.68 20.77 32.28
C SER A 5 24.91 20.88 31.38
N GLU A 6 25.95 21.63 31.82
CA GLU A 6 27.20 21.75 31.07
C GLU A 6 27.99 20.45 31.14
N GLU A 7 28.02 19.79 32.33
CA GLU A 7 28.66 18.48 32.51
C GLU A 7 28.04 17.42 31.58
N LEU A 8 26.70 17.30 31.55
CA LEU A 8 26.01 16.38 30.67
C LEU A 8 26.32 16.67 29.19
N THR A 9 26.30 17.95 28.79
CA THR A 9 26.59 18.32 27.41
C THR A 9 27.99 17.91 26.99
N ASN A 10 28.97 18.10 27.85
CA ASN A 10 30.36 17.69 27.60
C ASN A 10 30.50 16.17 27.45
N ILE A 11 29.83 15.40 28.31
CA ILE A 11 29.80 13.92 28.22
C ILE A 11 29.21 13.45 26.91
N LEU A 12 28.08 14.03 26.48
CA LEU A 12 27.41 13.65 25.23
C LEU A 12 28.22 14.04 23.98
N VAL A 13 28.89 15.20 24.03
CA VAL A 13 29.82 15.64 22.96
C VAL A 13 31.00 14.73 22.85
N GLU A 14 31.61 14.34 23.97
CA GLU A 14 32.77 13.43 24.02
C GLU A 14 32.35 12.03 23.47
N LEU A 15 31.16 11.54 23.84
CA LEU A 15 30.64 10.25 23.40
C LEU A 15 30.37 10.24 21.89
N GLY A 16 29.94 11.38 21.30
CA GLY A 16 29.64 11.51 19.87
C GLY A 16 30.83 12.00 19.03
N ALA A 17 31.94 12.43 19.62
CA ALA A 17 33.03 13.07 18.91
C ALA A 17 33.73 12.18 17.88
N ASP A 18 33.77 10.87 18.11
CA ASP A 18 34.39 9.89 17.22
C ASP A 18 33.44 9.35 16.14
N GLY A 19 32.20 9.83 16.13
CA GLY A 19 31.16 9.41 15.13
C GLY A 19 30.66 7.98 15.28
N ASP A 20 31.15 7.26 16.29
CA ASP A 20 30.74 5.88 16.57
C ASP A 20 30.49 5.70 18.09
N VAL A 21 29.20 5.78 18.46
CA VAL A 21 28.74 5.57 19.83
C VAL A 21 28.67 4.06 20.12
N SER A 22 29.80 3.46 20.51
CA SER A 22 29.84 2.02 20.79
C SER A 22 29.12 1.65 22.08
N PRO A 23 28.45 0.45 22.16
CA PRO A 23 27.78 0.00 23.38
C PRO A 23 28.74 -0.07 24.62
N GLU A 24 30.01 -0.21 24.37
CA GLU A 24 31.02 -0.28 25.40
C GLU A 24 31.36 1.12 25.95
N ALA A 25 31.49 2.11 25.07
CA ALA A 25 31.69 3.51 25.45
C ALA A 25 30.45 4.04 26.24
N VAL A 26 29.26 3.71 25.84
CA VAL A 26 28.01 4.06 26.55
C VAL A 26 28.03 3.47 27.98
N ARG A 27 28.36 2.18 28.13
CA ARG A 27 28.44 1.55 29.45
C ARG A 27 29.50 2.20 30.36
N LEU A 28 30.65 2.55 29.80
CA LEU A 28 31.71 3.23 30.56
C LEU A 28 31.27 4.62 31.00
N ALA A 29 30.64 5.40 30.10
CA ALA A 29 30.14 6.72 30.44
C ALA A 29 29.04 6.66 31.52
N MET A 30 28.09 5.71 31.41
CA MET A 30 27.06 5.50 32.44
C MET A 30 27.66 5.09 33.80
N ALA A 31 28.70 4.29 33.79
CA ALA A 31 29.37 3.88 35.02
C ALA A 31 30.19 5.02 35.66
N ALA A 32 30.79 5.89 34.83
CA ALA A 32 31.55 7.05 35.31
C ALA A 32 30.62 8.18 35.82
N HIS A 33 29.43 8.32 35.22
CA HIS A 33 28.47 9.39 35.52
C HIS A 33 27.09 8.82 35.84
N PRO A 34 26.94 8.11 37.00
CA PRO A 34 25.65 7.45 37.31
C PRO A 34 24.47 8.42 37.50
N GLN A 35 24.77 9.69 37.83
CA GLN A 35 23.75 10.75 37.92
C GLN A 35 23.13 11.13 36.54
N HIS A 36 23.82 10.84 35.44
CA HIS A 36 23.38 11.12 34.06
C HIS A 36 23.13 9.85 33.25
N ALA A 37 23.05 8.68 33.91
CA ALA A 37 22.95 7.41 33.21
C ALA A 37 21.71 7.30 32.31
N MET A 38 20.58 7.89 32.74
CA MET A 38 19.34 7.88 31.95
C MET A 38 19.46 8.73 30.68
N GLU A 39 20.04 9.90 30.79
CA GLU A 39 20.25 10.85 29.68
C GLU A 39 21.26 10.30 28.67
N ILE A 40 22.35 9.67 29.16
CA ILE A 40 23.34 8.98 28.30
C ILE A 40 22.70 7.82 27.54
N ALA A 41 21.85 7.02 28.22
CA ALA A 41 21.15 5.93 27.57
C ALA A 41 20.13 6.43 26.51
N ALA A 42 19.42 7.51 26.82
CA ALA A 42 18.47 8.12 25.86
C ALA A 42 19.20 8.64 24.61
N PHE A 43 20.31 9.34 24.77
CA PHE A 43 21.14 9.81 23.66
C PHE A 43 21.67 8.65 22.81
N ALA A 44 22.18 7.59 23.44
CA ALA A 44 22.65 6.42 22.70
C ALA A 44 21.54 5.76 21.89
N LEU A 45 20.32 5.67 22.44
CA LEU A 45 19.15 5.11 21.73
C LEU A 45 18.78 5.98 20.52
N GLU A 46 18.71 7.30 20.68
CA GLU A 46 18.45 8.21 19.56
C GLU A 46 19.54 8.10 18.48
N TRP A 47 20.79 8.03 18.88
CA TRP A 47 21.93 7.87 17.96
C TRP A 47 21.80 6.58 17.13
N TYR A 48 21.50 5.45 17.76
CA TYR A 48 21.30 4.18 17.05
C TYR A 48 20.11 4.21 16.11
N LEU A 49 19.00 4.84 16.50
CA LEU A 49 17.82 4.97 15.65
C LEU A 49 18.11 5.83 14.40
N VAL A 50 18.91 6.90 14.56
CA VAL A 50 19.32 7.74 13.43
C VAL A 50 20.26 6.97 12.49
N GLN A 51 21.27 6.27 13.05
CA GLN A 51 22.19 5.46 12.25
C GLN A 51 21.50 4.29 11.53
N GLU A 52 20.55 3.60 12.18
CA GLU A 52 19.76 2.58 11.51
C GLU A 52 18.92 3.17 10.38
N SER A 53 18.40 4.39 10.54
CA SER A 53 17.65 5.08 9.49
C SER A 53 18.55 5.47 8.31
N GLU A 54 19.75 6.00 8.57
CA GLU A 54 20.73 6.34 7.53
C GLU A 54 21.33 5.09 6.87
N ALA A 55 21.58 4.02 7.63
CA ALA A 55 22.07 2.75 7.09
C ALA A 55 21.01 2.02 6.25
N GLN A 56 19.71 2.24 6.52
CA GLN A 56 18.64 1.72 5.67
C GLN A 56 18.51 2.46 4.33
N ASP A 57 18.91 3.74 4.27
CA ASP A 57 18.95 4.49 3.01
C ASP A 57 20.13 4.05 2.11
N ASP A 58 21.20 3.49 2.69
CA ASP A 58 22.42 3.06 1.97
C ASP A 58 22.51 1.54 1.74
N VAL A 59 21.58 0.73 2.28
CA VAL A 59 21.42 -0.65 1.82
C VAL A 59 20.86 -0.54 0.41
N PRO A 60 21.66 -0.87 -0.65
CA PRO A 60 21.08 -1.03 -1.97
C PRO A 60 20.08 -2.17 -1.81
N LEU A 61 18.82 -1.80 -1.60
CA LEU A 61 17.71 -2.73 -1.76
C LEU A 61 18.06 -3.50 -3.02
N PRO A 62 18.18 -4.83 -2.98
CA PRO A 62 18.60 -5.60 -4.13
C PRO A 62 17.72 -5.12 -5.28
N GLY A 63 18.35 -4.32 -6.18
CA GLY A 63 17.68 -3.44 -7.15
C GLY A 63 16.89 -4.16 -8.23
N ALA A 64 16.63 -5.44 -8.00
CA ALA A 64 15.79 -6.29 -8.81
C ALA A 64 14.37 -6.45 -8.25
N ASP A 65 14.17 -6.35 -6.95
CA ASP A 65 12.96 -6.94 -6.40
C ASP A 65 11.89 -5.95 -5.97
N LEU A 66 12.23 -4.73 -5.58
CA LEU A 66 11.19 -3.74 -5.33
C LEU A 66 10.46 -3.34 -6.61
N SER A 67 11.15 -3.18 -7.73
CA SER A 67 10.48 -2.94 -9.01
C SER A 67 9.68 -4.16 -9.48
N ARG A 68 10.04 -5.38 -9.05
CA ARG A 68 9.25 -6.59 -9.26
C ARG A 68 8.12 -6.71 -8.25
N LEU A 69 8.35 -6.40 -6.97
CA LEU A 69 7.31 -6.33 -5.95
C LEU A 69 6.30 -5.23 -6.28
N TRP A 70 6.73 -4.05 -6.70
CA TRP A 70 5.86 -3.00 -7.19
C TRP A 70 5.17 -3.38 -8.50
N ARG A 71 5.85 -4.03 -9.44
CA ARG A 71 5.22 -4.52 -10.67
C ARG A 71 4.31 -5.72 -10.43
N SER A 72 4.60 -6.61 -9.50
CA SER A 72 3.70 -7.68 -9.10
C SER A 72 2.53 -7.17 -8.25
N ALA A 73 2.73 -6.10 -7.47
CA ALA A 73 1.66 -5.41 -6.75
C ALA A 73 0.74 -4.58 -7.68
N VAL A 74 1.22 -4.23 -8.88
CA VAL A 74 0.47 -3.42 -9.88
C VAL A 74 0.18 -4.23 -11.14
N CYS A 75 0.46 -5.54 -11.16
CA CYS A 75 0.10 -6.39 -12.28
C CYS A 75 -1.41 -6.43 -12.47
N ASP A 76 -1.88 -6.13 -13.67
CA ASP A 76 -3.29 -6.26 -14.00
C ASP A 76 -3.69 -7.75 -13.93
N PRO A 77 -4.48 -8.17 -12.94
CA PRO A 77 -4.85 -9.57 -12.75
C PRO A 77 -5.77 -10.10 -13.87
N PHE A 78 -6.27 -9.22 -14.71
CA PHE A 78 -7.10 -9.56 -15.87
C PHE A 78 -6.34 -9.52 -17.19
N GLU A 79 -5.05 -9.13 -17.17
CA GLU A 79 -4.22 -9.10 -18.36
C GLU A 79 -4.10 -10.50 -18.98
N GLY A 80 -4.20 -10.57 -20.28
CA GLY A 80 -4.12 -11.84 -21.04
C GLY A 80 -5.38 -12.70 -20.98
N LYS A 81 -6.41 -12.36 -20.20
CA LYS A 81 -7.66 -13.12 -20.17
C LYS A 81 -8.50 -12.85 -21.40
N SER A 82 -8.89 -13.94 -22.05
CA SER A 82 -9.78 -13.88 -23.20
C SER A 82 -11.20 -13.42 -22.81
N PRO A 83 -11.98 -12.87 -23.77
CA PRO A 83 -13.36 -12.53 -23.49
C PRO A 83 -14.23 -13.70 -23.01
N GLN A 84 -13.85 -14.92 -23.37
CA GLN A 84 -14.57 -16.13 -22.95
C GLN A 84 -14.26 -16.48 -21.50
N GLU A 85 -13.00 -16.34 -21.05
CA GLU A 85 -12.62 -16.54 -19.65
C GLU A 85 -13.29 -15.51 -18.74
N LEU A 86 -13.36 -14.26 -19.15
CA LEU A 86 -14.09 -13.23 -18.42
C LEU A 86 -15.60 -13.53 -18.31
N ARG A 87 -16.22 -14.12 -19.35
CA ARG A 87 -17.63 -14.56 -19.28
C ARG A 87 -17.79 -15.70 -18.30
N SER A 88 -16.91 -16.71 -18.36
CA SER A 88 -16.92 -17.83 -17.41
C SER A 88 -16.75 -17.33 -15.96
N LEU A 89 -15.82 -16.43 -15.73
CA LEU A 89 -15.61 -15.82 -14.42
C LEU A 89 -16.86 -15.07 -13.93
N ALA A 90 -17.48 -14.28 -14.78
CA ALA A 90 -18.72 -13.58 -14.47
C ALA A 90 -19.86 -14.55 -14.10
N GLN A 91 -19.99 -15.67 -14.82
CA GLN A 91 -20.97 -16.71 -14.51
C GLN A 91 -20.69 -17.40 -13.17
N GLN A 92 -19.43 -17.73 -12.89
CA GLN A 92 -19.03 -18.35 -11.61
C GLN A 92 -19.30 -17.47 -10.40
N LEU A 93 -19.20 -16.15 -10.60
CA LEU A 93 -19.45 -15.14 -9.56
C LEU A 93 -20.93 -14.70 -9.50
N ASP A 94 -21.77 -15.25 -10.35
CA ASP A 94 -23.15 -14.80 -10.48
C ASP A 94 -23.23 -13.26 -10.67
N LEU A 95 -22.35 -12.72 -11.52
CA LEU A 95 -22.19 -11.29 -11.75
C LEU A 95 -22.41 -10.96 -13.24
N PRO A 96 -23.17 -9.90 -13.58
CA PRO A 96 -23.25 -9.45 -14.96
C PRO A 96 -21.89 -9.11 -15.57
N ILE A 97 -21.61 -9.61 -16.76
CA ILE A 97 -20.34 -9.37 -17.46
C ILE A 97 -20.03 -7.87 -17.63
N ALA A 98 -21.06 -7.02 -17.71
CA ALA A 98 -20.89 -5.57 -17.81
C ALA A 98 -20.25 -4.98 -16.53
N ILE A 99 -20.67 -5.45 -15.36
CA ILE A 99 -20.09 -5.03 -14.07
C ILE A 99 -18.66 -5.56 -13.96
N LEU A 100 -18.41 -6.83 -14.28
CA LEU A 100 -17.05 -7.38 -14.25
C LEU A 100 -16.10 -6.57 -15.15
N ARG A 101 -16.55 -6.18 -16.36
CA ARG A 101 -15.74 -5.31 -17.23
C ARG A 101 -15.45 -3.92 -16.65
N GLN A 102 -16.39 -3.35 -15.90
CA GLN A 102 -16.16 -2.09 -15.19
C GLN A 102 -15.14 -2.25 -14.07
N ILE A 103 -15.18 -3.38 -13.34
CA ILE A 103 -14.17 -3.75 -12.34
C ILE A 103 -12.80 -3.89 -13.00
N CYS A 104 -12.67 -4.67 -14.08
CA CYS A 104 -11.42 -4.82 -14.83
C CYS A 104 -10.84 -3.48 -15.30
N ARG A 105 -11.69 -2.54 -15.66
CA ARG A 105 -11.29 -1.19 -16.10
C ARG A 105 -11.12 -0.20 -14.94
N ARG A 106 -11.27 -0.65 -13.68
CA ARG A 106 -11.17 0.18 -12.48
C ARG A 106 -12.14 1.37 -12.48
N MET A 107 -13.29 1.22 -13.11
CA MET A 107 -14.32 2.27 -13.18
C MET A 107 -15.22 2.29 -11.95
N ILE A 108 -15.15 1.27 -11.11
CA ILE A 108 -15.89 1.16 -9.84
C ILE A 108 -14.95 1.49 -8.69
N ASP A 109 -15.42 2.26 -7.73
CA ASP A 109 -14.69 2.56 -6.51
C ASP A 109 -14.50 1.28 -5.69
N ALA A 110 -13.24 0.91 -5.46
CA ALA A 110 -12.85 -0.32 -4.77
C ALA A 110 -13.47 -0.44 -3.38
N THR A 111 -13.59 0.67 -2.66
CA THR A 111 -14.13 0.73 -1.29
C THR A 111 -15.63 0.41 -1.22
N THR A 112 -16.34 0.53 -2.34
CA THR A 112 -17.78 0.26 -2.45
C THR A 112 -18.10 -1.14 -2.94
N ILE A 113 -17.10 -1.92 -3.35
CA ILE A 113 -17.27 -3.31 -3.80
C ILE A 113 -17.41 -4.22 -2.57
N PRO A 114 -18.45 -5.09 -2.52
CA PRO A 114 -18.59 -6.02 -1.41
C PRO A 114 -17.33 -6.88 -1.20
N LEU A 115 -16.85 -6.97 0.04
CA LEU A 115 -15.62 -7.72 0.37
C LEU A 115 -15.72 -9.20 -0.03
N ILE A 116 -16.91 -9.78 0.02
CA ILE A 116 -17.15 -11.16 -0.42
C ILE A 116 -16.85 -11.30 -1.91
N LEU A 117 -17.26 -10.33 -2.73
CA LEU A 117 -16.97 -10.33 -4.18
C LEU A 117 -15.48 -10.16 -4.45
N ILE A 118 -14.79 -9.28 -3.70
CA ILE A 118 -13.33 -9.11 -3.83
C ILE A 118 -12.62 -10.41 -3.46
N GLY A 119 -13.03 -11.07 -2.37
CA GLY A 119 -12.47 -12.37 -1.96
C GLY A 119 -12.69 -13.49 -2.98
N ASP A 120 -13.87 -13.58 -3.55
CA ASP A 120 -14.20 -14.56 -4.59
C ASP A 120 -13.44 -14.29 -5.89
N LEU A 121 -13.35 -13.03 -6.31
CA LEU A 121 -12.52 -12.63 -7.45
C LEU A 121 -11.06 -12.99 -7.24
N ALA A 122 -10.47 -12.65 -6.09
CA ALA A 122 -9.09 -12.94 -5.76
C ALA A 122 -8.82 -14.46 -5.81
N ARG A 123 -9.73 -15.27 -5.27
CA ARG A 123 -9.66 -16.73 -5.29
C ARG A 123 -9.65 -17.29 -6.72
N HIS A 124 -10.56 -16.83 -7.57
CA HIS A 124 -10.65 -17.27 -8.96
C HIS A 124 -9.46 -16.80 -9.82
N LEU A 125 -8.92 -15.63 -9.52
CA LEU A 125 -7.72 -15.08 -10.16
C LEU A 125 -6.41 -15.67 -9.61
N ARG A 126 -6.47 -16.40 -8.48
CA ARG A 126 -5.32 -16.98 -7.75
C ARG A 126 -4.30 -15.92 -7.33
N ILE A 127 -4.79 -14.82 -6.82
CA ILE A 127 -4.00 -13.71 -6.28
C ILE A 127 -4.43 -13.39 -4.85
N GLU A 128 -3.60 -12.66 -4.13
CA GLU A 128 -3.95 -12.18 -2.80
C GLU A 128 -5.03 -11.08 -2.87
N THR A 129 -5.95 -11.09 -1.92
CA THR A 129 -7.05 -10.12 -1.83
C THR A 129 -6.52 -8.68 -1.76
N GLY A 130 -5.43 -8.46 -1.02
CA GLY A 130 -4.77 -7.16 -0.92
C GLY A 130 -4.19 -6.68 -2.25
N ALA A 131 -3.59 -7.57 -3.04
CA ALA A 131 -3.08 -7.25 -4.37
C ALA A 131 -4.20 -6.87 -5.35
N LEU A 132 -5.34 -7.59 -5.31
CA LEU A 132 -6.52 -7.24 -6.10
C LEU A 132 -7.07 -5.87 -5.69
N PHE A 133 -7.19 -5.63 -4.38
CA PHE A 133 -7.70 -4.36 -3.87
C PHE A 133 -6.80 -3.19 -4.30
N GLY A 134 -5.48 -3.31 -4.15
CA GLY A 134 -4.52 -2.31 -4.62
C GLY A 134 -4.61 -2.05 -6.14
N PHE A 135 -4.82 -3.10 -6.96
CA PHE A 135 -5.10 -2.91 -8.39
C PHE A 135 -6.39 -2.10 -8.64
N LEU A 136 -7.45 -2.39 -7.90
CA LEU A 136 -8.74 -1.71 -8.06
C LEU A 136 -8.70 -0.24 -7.61
N GLU A 137 -7.82 0.13 -6.71
CA GLU A 137 -7.61 1.52 -6.27
C GLU A 137 -6.93 2.39 -7.32
N LEU A 138 -6.18 1.83 -8.25
CA LEU A 138 -5.54 2.57 -9.33
C LEU A 138 -6.58 3.37 -10.15
N GLU A 139 -6.09 4.37 -10.88
CA GLU A 139 -6.93 5.17 -11.76
C GLU A 139 -7.64 4.32 -12.84
N PRO A 140 -8.82 4.75 -13.30
CA PRO A 140 -9.55 4.07 -14.36
C PRO A 140 -8.68 3.86 -15.60
N SER A 141 -8.68 2.64 -16.14
CA SER A 141 -8.05 2.37 -17.42
C SER A 141 -8.94 2.91 -18.54
N LEU A 142 -8.53 4.02 -19.10
CA LEU A 142 -9.12 4.51 -20.35
C LEU A 142 -8.66 3.57 -21.46
N ALA A 143 -9.55 2.75 -21.98
CA ALA A 143 -9.27 1.97 -23.19
C ALA A 143 -8.80 2.95 -24.27
N ASN A 144 -7.68 2.64 -24.96
CA ASN A 144 -7.01 3.46 -25.99
C ASN A 144 -7.88 3.82 -27.23
N ALA A 145 -9.18 3.92 -27.08
CA ALA A 145 -10.13 4.02 -28.17
C ALA A 145 -10.44 5.43 -28.67
N GLU A 146 -9.97 6.50 -28.00
CA GLU A 146 -10.34 7.86 -28.44
C GLU A 146 -9.20 8.88 -28.42
N TYR A 147 -8.04 8.53 -29.00
CA TYR A 147 -7.01 9.51 -29.37
C TYR A 147 -7.42 10.32 -30.63
N ARG A 148 -8.65 10.82 -30.72
CA ARG A 148 -9.10 11.71 -31.78
C ARG A 148 -9.61 13.07 -31.28
N SER A 149 -9.45 13.35 -30.02
CA SER A 149 -9.80 14.67 -29.46
C SER A 149 -8.55 15.36 -28.92
N ASN A 150 -8.30 16.60 -29.32
CA ASN A 150 -7.20 17.44 -28.85
C ASN A 150 -7.35 17.91 -27.39
N GLN A 151 -8.21 17.29 -26.59
CA GLN A 151 -8.33 17.53 -25.15
C GLN A 151 -7.85 16.30 -24.39
N PRO A 152 -7.00 16.51 -23.34
CA PRO A 152 -6.64 15.39 -22.47
C PRO A 152 -7.92 14.79 -21.88
N PRO A 153 -8.11 13.45 -21.93
CA PRO A 153 -9.27 12.81 -21.36
C PRO A 153 -9.30 13.12 -19.86
N LYS A 154 -10.38 13.78 -19.41
CA LYS A 154 -10.64 13.90 -17.98
C LYS A 154 -10.87 12.50 -17.46
N ALA A 155 -10.10 12.08 -16.48
CA ALA A 155 -10.30 10.83 -15.76
C ALA A 155 -11.77 10.79 -15.31
N SER A 156 -12.56 9.86 -15.85
CA SER A 156 -13.94 9.66 -15.41
C SER A 156 -13.90 9.30 -13.93
N ALA A 157 -14.64 10.03 -13.11
CA ALA A 157 -14.77 9.69 -11.70
C ALA A 157 -15.30 8.25 -11.57
N LYS A 158 -14.69 7.47 -10.68
CA LYS A 158 -15.18 6.13 -10.36
C LYS A 158 -16.62 6.21 -9.85
N ILE A 159 -17.44 5.25 -10.20
CA ILE A 159 -18.81 5.13 -9.68
C ILE A 159 -18.85 4.12 -8.54
N SER A 160 -19.85 4.22 -7.65
CA SER A 160 -20.04 3.20 -6.62
C SER A 160 -20.54 1.89 -7.23
N PHE A 161 -20.23 0.76 -6.58
CA PHE A 161 -20.73 -0.56 -6.99
C PHE A 161 -22.25 -0.60 -7.04
N ALA A 162 -22.94 -0.03 -6.04
CA ALA A 162 -24.38 0.06 -6.01
C ALA A 162 -24.93 0.83 -7.22
N THR A 163 -24.25 1.90 -7.65
CA THR A 163 -24.63 2.64 -8.87
C THR A 163 -24.45 1.77 -10.11
N ALA A 164 -23.33 1.05 -10.22
CA ALA A 164 -23.09 0.14 -11.33
C ALA A 164 -24.17 -0.96 -11.42
N VAL A 165 -24.59 -1.52 -10.29
CA VAL A 165 -25.66 -2.51 -10.20
C VAL A 165 -27.01 -1.93 -10.65
N ARG A 166 -27.34 -0.70 -10.25
CA ARG A 166 -28.61 -0.05 -10.60
C ARG A 166 -28.74 0.23 -12.10
N ILE A 167 -27.65 0.65 -12.76
CA ILE A 167 -27.66 1.02 -14.19
C ILE A 167 -27.47 -0.18 -15.12
N THR A 168 -26.98 -1.33 -14.60
CA THR A 168 -26.73 -2.50 -15.45
C THR A 168 -28.00 -3.34 -15.60
N PRO A 169 -28.38 -3.75 -16.84
CA PRO A 169 -29.50 -4.68 -17.07
C PRO A 169 -29.23 -6.05 -16.42
N MET A 170 -30.12 -6.47 -15.53
CA MET A 170 -30.08 -7.79 -14.86
C MET A 170 -31.46 -8.12 -14.29
N SER A 171 -31.66 -9.38 -13.83
CA SER A 171 -32.89 -9.76 -13.14
C SER A 171 -33.06 -9.00 -11.81
N THR A 172 -34.31 -8.84 -11.37
CA THR A 172 -34.61 -8.14 -10.10
C THR A 172 -33.98 -8.85 -8.91
N GLU A 173 -34.05 -10.18 -8.88
CA GLU A 173 -33.47 -11.01 -7.81
C GLU A 173 -31.96 -10.81 -7.69
N LEU A 174 -31.25 -10.81 -8.83
CA LEU A 174 -29.80 -10.60 -8.84
C LEU A 174 -29.42 -9.17 -8.42
N ARG A 175 -30.23 -8.21 -8.80
CA ARG A 175 -30.04 -6.81 -8.40
C ARG A 175 -30.22 -6.63 -6.90
N GLU A 176 -31.26 -7.19 -6.32
CA GLU A 176 -31.51 -7.14 -4.87
C GLU A 176 -30.40 -7.82 -4.10
N LYS A 177 -29.95 -9.01 -4.53
CA LYS A 177 -28.81 -9.72 -3.96
C LYS A 177 -27.57 -8.81 -3.85
N TRP A 178 -27.18 -8.18 -4.95
CA TRP A 178 -25.97 -7.37 -4.99
C TRP A 178 -26.11 -6.02 -4.28
N LEU A 179 -27.28 -5.42 -4.25
CA LEU A 179 -27.53 -4.19 -3.48
C LEU A 179 -27.48 -4.45 -1.98
N THR A 180 -28.06 -5.55 -1.50
CA THR A 180 -28.02 -5.95 -0.08
C THR A 180 -26.59 -6.23 0.39
N LEU A 181 -25.73 -6.75 -0.48
CA LEU A 181 -24.31 -6.99 -0.15
C LEU A 181 -23.44 -5.74 -0.23
N ALA A 182 -23.91 -4.69 -0.88
CA ALA A 182 -23.19 -3.42 -1.05
C ALA A 182 -23.52 -2.36 0.02
N GLU A 183 -24.49 -2.63 0.89
CA GLU A 183 -24.87 -1.83 2.06
C GLU A 183 -24.12 -2.32 3.32
#